data_c1834e2429bdad79c15d720045dce1a8
#
_entry.id   c1834e2429bdad79c15d720045dce1a8
#
_cell.length_a   1.000
_cell.length_b   1.000
_cell.length_c   1.000
_cell.angle_alpha   90.00
_cell.angle_beta   90.00
_cell.angle_gamma   90.00
#
_symmetry.space_group_name_H-M   'P 1'
#
loop_
_entity.id
_entity.type
_entity.pdbx_description
1 polymer ?
#
loop_
_entity_poly.entity_id
_entity_poly.type
_entity_poly.pdbx_seq_one_letter_code
_entity_poly.pdbx_strand_id
1 'polypeptide(L)'
;MKKNRAFQTVVLLLFVAVQASAQKTGIPLVYSVENTGAKYDAPRFATPSQLPSVSTLPNPFVFSDGKKEVKKFKQWMKRRAEIAQEIQHYEIGQKPSVPMDSIDARMNGDTLIVDVRMNGEVLTLKTPIFYPQEGTAPYPLMIGASNNSLPAKLFKDRNIAMMVFFERQVNNYSQFGRPSGRGNYEFDRLYPDLTENGAYSEWAWGFSRLLDGLQKLGPEVTKIDMKRIGVTGCSYAGKMALFCGAFDERVALTIAQEPGGGGAAAWRVSRTLGNVENLDKTDYNWFKHSLKENFGEEKVDNLPYDHHELVALCCPRALLLLGNPDYEWLADPSMYVSANAALKVWEKFGIEDRFGYSIVAQHGHCQLPPSQYPEVEAFLDKFLLGKTDANTLVRIAPADYPQRYDVRPWMAW
;
A
#
# COMPACT_ATOMS: atom_id res chain seq x y z
N MET A 1 14.77 -36.63 39.42
CA MET A 1 14.57 -35.19 39.22
C MET A 1 15.65 -34.50 38.41
N LYS A 2 16.17 -35.08 37.32
CA LYS A 2 17.22 -34.46 36.48
C LYS A 2 16.87 -34.37 34.96
N LYS A 3 15.69 -34.83 34.54
CA LYS A 3 15.29 -34.81 33.13
C LYS A 3 14.53 -33.57 32.65
N ASN A 4 13.97 -32.74 33.57
CA ASN A 4 13.13 -31.60 33.19
C ASN A 4 13.88 -30.27 32.95
N ARG A 5 15.17 -30.17 33.35
CA ARG A 5 15.95 -28.93 33.14
C ARG A 5 16.52 -28.81 31.73
N ALA A 6 16.79 -29.92 31.07
CA ALA A 6 17.34 -29.90 29.70
C ALA A 6 16.31 -29.49 28.67
N PHE A 7 15.02 -29.84 28.89
CA PHE A 7 13.94 -29.50 27.95
C PHE A 7 13.55 -28.02 27.98
N GLN A 8 13.58 -27.39 29.15
CA GLN A 8 13.29 -25.96 29.29
C GLN A 8 14.39 -25.07 28.66
N THR A 9 15.64 -25.49 28.73
CA THR A 9 16.77 -24.73 28.17
C THR A 9 16.80 -24.78 26.62
N VAL A 10 16.38 -25.88 26.03
CA VAL A 10 16.31 -26.03 24.55
C VAL A 10 15.15 -25.20 23.95
N VAL A 11 14.01 -25.12 24.61
CA VAL A 11 12.87 -24.32 24.18
C VAL A 11 13.19 -22.81 24.27
N LEU A 12 13.91 -22.39 25.32
CA LEU A 12 14.30 -20.98 25.47
C LEU A 12 15.36 -20.55 24.44
N LEU A 13 16.27 -21.45 24.06
CA LEU A 13 17.29 -21.19 23.03
C LEU A 13 16.70 -21.12 21.61
N LEU A 14 15.65 -21.87 21.32
CA LEU A 14 14.93 -21.78 20.04
C LEU A 14 14.16 -20.47 19.91
N PHE A 15 13.55 -19.96 20.98
CA PHE A 15 12.86 -18.65 20.96
C PHE A 15 13.84 -17.47 20.79
N VAL A 16 15.01 -17.53 21.41
CA VAL A 16 16.04 -16.48 21.25
C VAL A 16 16.67 -16.50 19.86
N ALA A 17 16.79 -17.67 19.23
CA ALA A 17 17.35 -17.78 17.87
C ALA A 17 16.42 -17.20 16.78
N VAL A 18 15.09 -17.25 16.96
CA VAL A 18 14.12 -16.67 16.01
C VAL A 18 14.12 -15.14 16.08
N GLN A 19 14.29 -14.54 17.26
CA GLN A 19 14.37 -13.08 17.40
C GLN A 19 15.66 -12.45 16.86
N ALA A 20 16.75 -13.21 16.77
CA ALA A 20 18.05 -12.72 16.28
C ALA A 20 18.19 -12.72 14.76
N SER A 21 17.29 -13.35 14.00
CA SER A 21 17.42 -13.49 12.54
C SER A 21 16.91 -12.30 11.71
N ALA A 22 16.01 -11.51 12.24
CA ALA A 22 15.36 -10.40 11.51
C ALA A 22 16.29 -9.21 11.18
N GLN A 23 17.47 -9.11 11.79
CA GLN A 23 18.40 -7.98 11.62
C GLN A 23 19.52 -8.21 10.58
N LYS A 24 19.57 -9.36 9.89
CA LYS A 24 20.74 -9.74 9.05
C LYS A 24 20.52 -9.78 7.53
N THR A 25 19.35 -9.41 7.01
CA THR A 25 19.08 -9.60 5.56
C THR A 25 19.78 -8.59 4.64
N GLY A 26 20.22 -7.45 5.14
CA GLY A 26 20.77 -6.36 4.33
C GLY A 26 19.75 -5.72 3.37
N ILE A 27 18.48 -6.12 3.44
CA ILE A 27 17.40 -5.58 2.61
C ILE A 27 16.93 -4.26 3.23
N PRO A 28 16.98 -3.12 2.49
CA PRO A 28 16.58 -1.82 3.03
C PRO A 28 15.09 -1.81 3.36
N LEU A 29 14.71 -0.99 4.36
CA LEU A 29 13.31 -0.72 4.67
C LEU A 29 12.71 0.28 3.69
N VAL A 30 13.47 1.24 3.22
CA VAL A 30 12.99 2.38 2.41
C VAL A 30 14.06 2.78 1.39
N TYR A 31 13.61 3.38 0.30
CA TYR A 31 14.49 3.90 -0.74
C TYR A 31 14.45 5.43 -0.77
N SER A 32 15.45 6.05 -1.38
CA SER A 32 15.53 7.51 -1.56
C SER A 32 14.89 8.00 -2.86
N VAL A 33 14.30 7.11 -3.64
CA VAL A 33 13.66 7.38 -4.93
C VAL A 33 12.24 6.85 -4.96
N GLU A 34 11.39 7.49 -5.72
CA GLU A 34 9.99 7.12 -5.90
C GLU A 34 9.85 5.68 -6.46
N ASN A 35 10.66 5.33 -7.47
CA ASN A 35 10.55 4.06 -8.18
C ASN A 35 11.93 3.51 -8.57
N THR A 36 12.41 2.51 -7.86
CA THR A 36 13.64 1.78 -8.23
C THR A 36 13.44 0.93 -9.49
N GLY A 37 12.18 0.65 -9.84
CA GLY A 37 11.81 -0.15 -11.00
C GLY A 37 11.89 0.60 -12.34
N ALA A 38 12.02 1.93 -12.32
CA ALA A 38 12.08 2.77 -13.53
C ALA A 38 13.21 2.41 -14.51
N LYS A 39 14.23 1.69 -14.02
CA LYS A 39 15.36 1.20 -14.83
C LYS A 39 15.08 -0.10 -15.59
N TYR A 40 13.96 -0.76 -15.34
CA TYR A 40 13.60 -2.01 -16.00
C TYR A 40 12.62 -1.75 -17.13
N ASP A 41 12.83 -2.43 -18.26
CA ASP A 41 11.90 -2.39 -19.37
C ASP A 41 10.53 -2.93 -18.96
N ALA A 42 9.49 -2.38 -19.57
CA ALA A 42 8.14 -2.88 -19.40
C ALA A 42 8.00 -4.31 -19.93
N PRO A 43 7.21 -5.18 -19.29
CA PRO A 43 6.86 -6.45 -19.89
C PRO A 43 6.05 -6.23 -21.17
N ARG A 44 6.05 -7.22 -22.03
CA ARG A 44 5.13 -7.20 -23.18
C ARG A 44 3.71 -7.44 -22.67
N PHE A 45 2.86 -6.44 -22.80
CA PHE A 45 1.45 -6.58 -22.46
C PHE A 45 0.71 -7.36 -23.56
N ALA A 46 0.02 -8.41 -23.16
CA ALA A 46 -0.90 -9.13 -24.02
C ALA A 46 -2.25 -8.39 -24.07
N THR A 47 -3.00 -8.56 -25.15
CA THR A 47 -4.40 -8.12 -25.13
C THR A 47 -5.21 -8.98 -24.15
N PRO A 48 -6.30 -8.48 -23.56
CA PRO A 48 -7.10 -9.25 -22.59
C PRO A 48 -7.52 -10.63 -23.13
N SER A 49 -7.84 -10.75 -24.41
CA SER A 49 -8.23 -11.99 -25.06
C SER A 49 -7.09 -13.01 -25.25
N GLN A 50 -5.84 -12.58 -25.11
CA GLN A 50 -4.64 -13.44 -25.22
C GLN A 50 -4.13 -13.90 -23.84
N LEU A 51 -4.67 -13.35 -22.76
CA LEU A 51 -4.28 -13.73 -21.42
C LEU A 51 -4.87 -15.09 -21.03
N PRO A 52 -4.11 -15.95 -20.34
CA PRO A 52 -4.62 -17.24 -19.90
C PRO A 52 -5.66 -17.06 -18.79
N SER A 53 -6.64 -17.94 -18.74
CA SER A 53 -7.58 -18.01 -17.63
C SER A 53 -6.98 -18.83 -16.48
N VAL A 54 -6.83 -18.21 -15.31
CA VAL A 54 -6.28 -18.78 -14.09
C VAL A 54 -7.22 -18.46 -12.94
N SER A 55 -7.93 -19.47 -12.42
CA SER A 55 -8.94 -19.29 -11.37
C SER A 55 -8.35 -19.13 -9.96
N THR A 56 -7.07 -19.42 -9.78
CA THR A 56 -6.32 -19.21 -8.53
C THR A 56 -5.58 -17.86 -8.54
N LEU A 57 -5.03 -17.47 -7.41
CA LEU A 57 -4.18 -16.27 -7.36
C LEU A 57 -2.91 -16.51 -8.18
N PRO A 58 -2.52 -15.57 -9.04
CA PRO A 58 -1.25 -15.64 -9.77
C PRO A 58 -0.05 -15.78 -8.84
N ASN A 59 0.99 -16.48 -9.30
CA ASN A 59 2.22 -16.64 -8.52
C ASN A 59 3.07 -15.37 -8.60
N PRO A 60 3.25 -14.59 -7.51
CA PRO A 60 4.01 -13.35 -7.52
C PRO A 60 5.50 -13.55 -7.81
N PHE A 61 5.98 -14.79 -7.77
CA PHE A 61 7.38 -15.11 -8.03
C PHE A 61 7.68 -15.50 -9.48
N VAL A 62 6.68 -15.61 -10.33
CA VAL A 62 6.88 -15.90 -11.76
C VAL A 62 6.90 -14.58 -12.54
N PHE A 63 7.94 -14.38 -13.37
CA PHE A 63 8.02 -13.22 -14.25
C PHE A 63 6.90 -13.23 -15.29
N SER A 64 6.53 -12.05 -15.81
CA SER A 64 5.43 -11.89 -16.77
C SER A 64 5.57 -12.74 -18.04
N ASP A 65 6.79 -13.18 -18.40
CA ASP A 65 7.04 -14.07 -19.51
C ASP A 65 6.74 -15.56 -19.22
N GLY A 66 6.41 -15.90 -17.97
CA GLY A 66 6.11 -17.25 -17.50
C GLY A 66 7.31 -18.22 -17.47
N LYS A 67 8.52 -17.77 -17.77
CA LYS A 67 9.69 -18.66 -18.01
C LYS A 67 10.64 -18.76 -16.83
N LYS A 68 10.67 -17.75 -15.96
CA LYS A 68 11.62 -17.64 -14.85
C LYS A 68 10.91 -17.34 -13.56
N GLU A 69 11.55 -17.75 -12.46
CA GLU A 69 11.07 -17.49 -11.12
C GLU A 69 12.05 -16.62 -10.33
N VAL A 70 11.49 -15.86 -9.40
CA VAL A 70 12.23 -15.07 -8.42
C VAL A 70 12.88 -16.00 -7.38
N LYS A 71 14.21 -16.02 -7.33
CA LYS A 71 15.00 -16.77 -6.37
C LYS A 71 15.73 -15.89 -5.36
N LYS A 72 16.02 -14.63 -5.73
CA LYS A 72 16.78 -13.67 -4.93
C LYS A 72 16.06 -12.32 -4.88
N PHE A 73 16.31 -11.55 -3.83
CA PHE A 73 15.68 -10.24 -3.64
C PHE A 73 15.86 -9.29 -4.83
N LYS A 74 17.06 -9.27 -5.46
CA LYS A 74 17.29 -8.46 -6.68
C LYS A 74 16.33 -8.81 -7.84
N GLN A 75 15.95 -10.09 -7.94
CA GLN A 75 14.99 -10.54 -8.97
C GLN A 75 13.56 -10.12 -8.58
N TRP A 76 13.24 -10.12 -7.28
CA TRP A 76 11.97 -9.58 -6.78
C TRP A 76 11.79 -8.12 -7.19
N MET A 77 12.82 -7.29 -7.03
CA MET A 77 12.73 -5.88 -7.43
C MET A 77 12.39 -5.69 -8.91
N LYS A 78 12.86 -6.60 -9.78
CA LYS A 78 12.46 -6.60 -11.20
C LYS A 78 11.00 -7.08 -11.36
N ARG A 79 10.62 -8.23 -10.77
CA ARG A 79 9.23 -8.75 -10.86
C ARG A 79 8.23 -7.75 -10.28
N ARG A 80 8.56 -7.12 -9.16
CA ARG A 80 7.77 -6.05 -8.57
C ARG A 80 7.51 -4.90 -9.54
N ALA A 81 8.53 -4.50 -10.32
CA ALA A 81 8.37 -3.49 -11.36
C ALA A 81 7.44 -3.96 -12.49
N GLU A 82 7.51 -5.23 -12.90
CA GLU A 82 6.59 -5.81 -13.89
C GLU A 82 5.14 -5.78 -13.38
N ILE A 83 4.89 -6.24 -12.13
CA ILE A 83 3.56 -6.20 -11.50
C ILE A 83 3.02 -4.76 -11.44
N ALA A 84 3.84 -3.81 -11.01
CA ALA A 84 3.43 -2.40 -10.97
C ALA A 84 3.04 -1.84 -12.34
N GLN A 85 3.70 -2.29 -13.40
CA GLN A 85 3.38 -1.89 -14.77
C GLN A 85 2.14 -2.61 -15.30
N GLU A 86 1.93 -3.88 -14.94
CA GLU A 86 0.72 -4.64 -15.27
C GLU A 86 -0.52 -4.00 -14.63
N ILE A 87 -0.46 -3.64 -13.35
CA ILE A 87 -1.54 -2.93 -12.65
C ILE A 87 -1.83 -1.59 -13.32
N GLN A 88 -0.82 -0.81 -13.66
CA GLN A 88 -1.01 0.45 -14.40
C GLN A 88 -1.63 0.22 -15.78
N HIS A 89 -1.17 -0.78 -16.51
CA HIS A 89 -1.67 -1.03 -17.85
C HIS A 89 -3.12 -1.46 -17.88
N TYR A 90 -3.49 -2.43 -17.02
CA TYR A 90 -4.81 -3.06 -17.10
C TYR A 90 -5.84 -2.45 -16.17
N GLU A 91 -5.45 -1.80 -15.05
CA GLU A 91 -6.38 -1.44 -14.00
C GLU A 91 -6.48 0.06 -13.72
N ILE A 92 -5.40 0.70 -13.29
CA ILE A 92 -5.49 2.08 -12.78
C ILE A 92 -5.09 3.17 -13.76
N GLY A 93 -4.38 2.84 -14.84
CA GLY A 93 -3.76 3.81 -15.72
C GLY A 93 -2.34 4.19 -15.29
N GLN A 94 -1.70 5.04 -16.05
CA GLN A 94 -0.30 5.38 -15.90
C GLN A 94 -0.07 6.38 -14.76
N LYS A 95 0.97 6.16 -13.98
CA LYS A 95 1.53 7.12 -13.02
C LYS A 95 2.81 7.70 -13.63
N PRO A 96 2.74 8.84 -14.31
CA PRO A 96 3.89 9.41 -15.02
C PRO A 96 4.97 9.87 -14.04
N SER A 97 6.23 9.69 -14.43
CA SER A 97 7.36 10.26 -13.70
C SER A 97 7.45 11.77 -13.91
N VAL A 98 7.94 12.49 -12.91
CA VAL A 98 8.16 13.94 -12.98
C VAL A 98 9.64 14.23 -12.72
N PRO A 99 10.34 14.94 -13.63
CA PRO A 99 11.70 15.40 -13.37
C PRO A 99 11.73 16.38 -12.18
N MET A 100 12.74 16.26 -11.31
CA MET A 100 12.87 17.15 -10.15
C MET A 100 13.01 18.63 -10.51
N ASP A 101 13.45 18.95 -11.73
CA ASP A 101 13.51 20.31 -12.26
C ASP A 101 12.12 20.90 -12.56
N SER A 102 11.12 20.03 -12.74
CA SER A 102 9.72 20.41 -12.92
C SER A 102 8.97 20.64 -11.58
N ILE A 103 9.64 20.44 -10.46
CA ILE A 103 9.08 20.63 -9.12
C ILE A 103 9.63 21.92 -8.53
N ASP A 104 8.75 22.84 -8.15
CA ASP A 104 9.09 23.95 -7.25
C ASP A 104 8.44 23.69 -5.89
N ALA A 105 9.19 23.94 -4.81
CA ALA A 105 8.68 23.74 -3.46
C ALA A 105 9.07 24.87 -2.54
N ARG A 106 8.17 25.21 -1.61
CA ARG A 106 8.41 26.23 -0.58
C ARG A 106 7.56 25.98 0.66
N MET A 107 8.01 26.48 1.79
CA MET A 107 7.19 26.58 3.00
C MET A 107 6.60 27.98 3.11
N ASN A 108 5.33 28.07 3.52
CA ASN A 108 4.69 29.30 3.97
C ASN A 108 4.16 29.07 5.39
N GLY A 109 4.90 29.53 6.39
CA GLY A 109 4.74 29.05 7.76
C GLY A 109 4.91 27.52 7.80
N ASP A 110 3.95 26.82 8.37
CA ASP A 110 3.95 25.35 8.43
C ASP A 110 3.26 24.70 7.22
N THR A 111 2.91 25.47 6.18
CA THR A 111 2.26 24.94 4.97
C THR A 111 3.31 24.66 3.89
N LEU A 112 3.39 23.39 3.50
CA LEU A 112 4.12 22.95 2.30
C LEU A 112 3.32 23.33 1.06
N ILE A 113 3.99 23.97 0.09
CA ILE A 113 3.44 24.30 -1.23
C ILE A 113 4.37 23.69 -2.27
N VAL A 114 3.78 22.89 -3.18
CA VAL A 114 4.51 22.24 -4.26
C VAL A 114 3.84 22.58 -5.59
N ASP A 115 4.56 23.22 -6.47
CA ASP A 115 4.13 23.50 -7.85
C ASP A 115 4.79 22.49 -8.78
N VAL A 116 3.97 21.78 -9.54
CA VAL A 116 4.40 20.81 -10.56
C VAL A 116 4.18 21.41 -11.93
N ARG A 117 5.26 21.56 -12.72
CA ARG A 117 5.23 22.19 -14.05
C ARG A 117 5.43 21.13 -15.14
N MET A 118 4.38 20.86 -15.91
CA MET A 118 4.42 19.89 -17.01
C MET A 118 3.63 20.44 -18.20
N ASN A 119 4.12 20.22 -19.39
CA ASN A 119 3.42 20.56 -20.65
C ASN A 119 2.91 22.01 -20.73
N GLY A 120 3.61 22.96 -20.10
CA GLY A 120 3.21 24.37 -20.05
C GLY A 120 2.17 24.72 -18.99
N GLU A 121 1.66 23.75 -18.27
CA GLU A 121 0.67 23.88 -17.20
C GLU A 121 1.34 23.76 -15.82
N VAL A 122 0.63 24.23 -14.77
CA VAL A 122 1.06 24.16 -13.38
C VAL A 122 -0.06 23.60 -12.52
N LEU A 123 0.26 22.56 -11.73
CA LEU A 123 -0.58 22.08 -10.66
C LEU A 123 0.06 22.42 -9.32
N THR A 124 -0.70 23.02 -8.41
CA THR A 124 -0.21 23.40 -7.08
C THR A 124 -0.85 22.56 -5.99
N LEU A 125 -0.03 21.86 -5.23
CA LEU A 125 -0.43 21.15 -4.01
C LEU A 125 -0.10 21.99 -2.78
N LYS A 126 -1.03 22.07 -1.82
CA LYS A 126 -0.86 22.82 -0.56
C LYS A 126 -1.36 21.97 0.60
N THR A 127 -0.53 21.82 1.61
CA THR A 127 -0.93 21.10 2.83
C THR A 127 -0.15 21.59 4.05
N PRO A 128 -0.82 21.80 5.21
CA PRO A 128 -0.14 22.12 6.45
C PRO A 128 0.55 20.87 7.02
N ILE A 129 1.71 21.08 7.63
CA ILE A 129 2.40 20.08 8.46
C ILE A 129 2.14 20.42 9.92
N PHE A 130 1.58 19.49 10.66
CA PHE A 130 1.34 19.60 12.10
C PHE A 130 2.52 18.98 12.84
N TYR A 131 3.42 19.83 13.33
CA TYR A 131 4.61 19.40 14.05
C TYR A 131 4.28 19.00 15.49
N PRO A 132 5.03 18.06 16.08
CA PRO A 132 4.99 17.79 17.51
C PRO A 132 5.38 19.03 18.32
N GLN A 133 4.80 19.16 19.52
CA GLN A 133 5.20 20.23 20.45
C GLN A 133 6.50 19.92 21.19
N GLU A 134 6.84 18.62 21.27
CA GLU A 134 8.03 18.08 21.93
C GLU A 134 8.90 17.31 20.95
N GLY A 135 10.06 16.88 21.42
CA GLY A 135 11.00 16.10 20.60
C GLY A 135 11.96 16.97 19.80
N THR A 136 12.75 16.36 18.96
CA THR A 136 13.80 17.02 18.18
C THR A 136 13.66 16.68 16.69
N ALA A 137 13.67 17.71 15.85
CA ALA A 137 13.69 17.53 14.39
C ALA A 137 15.01 16.86 13.95
N PRO A 138 15.03 16.15 12.81
CA PRO A 138 13.89 15.93 11.92
C PRO A 138 12.92 14.88 12.42
N TYR A 139 11.63 15.16 12.30
CA TYR A 139 10.54 14.29 12.77
C TYR A 139 10.16 13.22 11.76
N PRO A 140 9.70 12.02 12.21
CA PRO A 140 8.92 11.14 11.36
C PRO A 140 7.63 11.83 10.93
N LEU A 141 7.09 11.44 9.78
CA LEU A 141 5.84 12.01 9.25
C LEU A 141 4.83 10.90 8.95
N MET A 142 3.59 11.07 9.43
CA MET A 142 2.44 10.30 8.96
C MET A 142 1.57 11.16 8.06
N ILE A 143 1.30 10.68 6.84
CA ILE A 143 0.46 11.35 5.86
C ILE A 143 -0.89 10.64 5.79
N GLY A 144 -1.98 11.34 6.12
CA GLY A 144 -3.33 10.85 5.89
C GLY A 144 -3.71 11.01 4.42
N ALA A 145 -4.10 9.93 3.77
CA ALA A 145 -4.70 9.97 2.43
C ALA A 145 -6.15 10.47 2.55
N SER A 146 -6.48 11.60 1.94
CA SER A 146 -7.75 12.34 2.10
C SER A 146 -8.01 12.88 3.51
N ASN A 147 -7.81 12.06 4.52
CA ASN A 147 -7.87 12.43 5.94
C ASN A 147 -7.02 11.46 6.77
N ASN A 148 -6.84 11.76 8.04
CA ASN A 148 -6.22 10.85 8.97
C ASN A 148 -7.31 10.16 9.83
N SER A 149 -7.61 8.90 9.52
CA SER A 149 -8.62 8.11 10.21
C SER A 149 -8.15 7.52 11.54
N LEU A 150 -6.83 7.42 11.75
CA LEU A 150 -6.28 6.90 13.00
C LEU A 150 -6.30 7.98 14.09
N PRO A 151 -6.49 7.61 15.38
CA PRO A 151 -6.50 8.56 16.47
C PRO A 151 -5.22 9.40 16.56
N ALA A 152 -5.35 10.72 16.54
CA ALA A 152 -4.21 11.64 16.56
C ALA A 152 -3.29 11.45 17.79
N LYS A 153 -3.81 10.92 18.89
CA LYS A 153 -3.04 10.57 20.09
C LYS A 153 -1.90 9.60 19.80
N LEU A 154 -2.09 8.63 18.91
CA LEU A 154 -1.07 7.64 18.53
C LEU A 154 0.19 8.31 17.96
N PHE A 155 0.02 9.43 17.26
CA PHE A 155 1.12 10.19 16.66
C PHE A 155 1.70 11.20 17.64
N LYS A 156 0.84 11.92 18.38
CA LYS A 156 1.28 12.93 19.37
C LYS A 156 2.16 12.33 20.45
N ASP A 157 1.75 11.18 21.02
CA ASP A 157 2.50 10.49 22.08
C ASP A 157 3.87 9.96 21.60
N ARG A 158 4.10 9.96 20.29
CA ARG A 158 5.33 9.46 19.62
C ARG A 158 6.14 10.54 18.94
N ASN A 159 5.75 11.80 19.06
CA ASN A 159 6.39 12.93 18.37
C ASN A 159 6.50 12.70 16.85
N ILE A 160 5.43 12.14 16.24
CA ILE A 160 5.29 11.97 14.80
C ILE A 160 4.54 13.19 14.25
N ALA A 161 5.13 13.90 13.29
CA ALA A 161 4.46 14.96 12.57
C ALA A 161 3.31 14.39 11.71
N MET A 162 2.29 15.19 11.46
CA MET A 162 1.13 14.80 10.66
C MET A 162 0.93 15.74 9.48
N MET A 163 0.54 15.21 8.35
CA MET A 163 0.15 15.95 7.16
C MET A 163 -1.04 15.23 6.49
N VAL A 164 -1.83 15.95 5.70
CA VAL A 164 -2.91 15.34 4.91
C VAL A 164 -2.64 15.56 3.43
N PHE A 165 -2.74 14.51 2.65
CA PHE A 165 -2.81 14.61 1.21
C PHE A 165 -4.26 14.92 0.80
N PHE A 166 -4.48 16.12 0.32
CA PHE A 166 -5.79 16.57 -0.19
C PHE A 166 -5.92 16.17 -1.66
N GLU A 167 -6.41 14.98 -1.91
CA GLU A 167 -6.50 14.35 -3.22
C GLU A 167 -7.30 15.17 -4.25
N ARG A 168 -8.25 15.99 -3.77
CA ARG A 168 -9.06 16.86 -4.63
C ARG A 168 -8.27 17.97 -5.31
N GLN A 169 -7.06 18.25 -4.88
CA GLN A 169 -6.16 19.17 -5.58
C GLN A 169 -5.58 18.57 -6.86
N VAL A 170 -5.70 17.25 -7.03
CA VAL A 170 -5.25 16.49 -8.20
C VAL A 170 -6.44 16.11 -9.07
N ASN A 171 -7.43 15.51 -8.44
CA ASN A 171 -8.64 14.97 -9.06
C ASN A 171 -9.80 15.18 -8.10
N ASN A 172 -10.73 16.06 -8.47
CA ASN A 172 -11.88 16.43 -7.63
C ASN A 172 -13.03 15.41 -7.75
N TYR A 173 -12.74 14.15 -7.98
CA TYR A 173 -13.73 13.11 -8.04
C TYR A 173 -14.40 12.88 -6.66
N SER A 174 -15.70 12.56 -6.71
CA SER A 174 -16.50 12.18 -5.53
C SER A 174 -17.14 10.81 -5.76
N GLN A 175 -16.99 9.90 -4.81
CA GLN A 175 -17.50 8.52 -4.90
C GLN A 175 -19.04 8.39 -4.87
N PHE A 176 -19.79 9.46 -4.68
CA PHE A 176 -21.25 9.39 -4.53
C PHE A 176 -21.99 9.69 -5.82
N GLY A 177 -21.79 8.86 -6.85
CA GLY A 177 -22.69 8.79 -8.02
C GLY A 177 -22.70 10.00 -8.94
N ARG A 178 -21.70 10.87 -8.92
CA ARG A 178 -21.57 11.94 -9.91
C ARG A 178 -20.90 11.39 -11.18
N PRO A 179 -21.30 11.91 -12.37
CA PRO A 179 -20.61 11.57 -13.61
C PRO A 179 -19.10 11.79 -13.47
N SER A 180 -18.31 10.92 -14.06
CA SER A 180 -16.87 11.09 -14.16
C SER A 180 -16.57 12.46 -14.78
N GLY A 181 -15.70 13.22 -14.12
CA GLY A 181 -15.14 14.45 -14.67
C GLY A 181 -13.86 14.22 -15.48
N ARG A 182 -13.58 12.98 -15.89
CA ARG A 182 -12.37 12.61 -16.64
C ARG A 182 -12.13 13.55 -17.82
N GLY A 183 -10.88 13.95 -18.00
CA GLY A 183 -10.48 14.94 -18.97
C GLY A 183 -10.68 16.39 -18.52
N ASN A 184 -11.18 16.64 -17.29
CA ASN A 184 -11.45 17.97 -16.77
C ASN A 184 -10.88 18.23 -15.37
N TYR A 185 -10.02 17.34 -14.86
CA TYR A 185 -9.34 17.52 -13.58
C TYR A 185 -8.01 18.26 -13.74
N GLU A 186 -7.44 18.71 -12.63
CA GLU A 186 -6.15 19.40 -12.62
C GLU A 186 -5.04 18.49 -13.18
N PHE A 187 -5.08 17.18 -12.89
CA PHE A 187 -4.16 16.20 -13.47
C PHE A 187 -4.27 16.13 -15.01
N ASP A 188 -5.49 16.12 -15.55
CA ASP A 188 -5.73 16.01 -16.99
C ASP A 188 -5.14 17.21 -17.78
N ARG A 189 -5.07 18.39 -17.14
CA ARG A 189 -4.44 19.56 -17.77
C ARG A 189 -2.93 19.35 -17.96
N LEU A 190 -2.27 18.67 -17.01
CA LEU A 190 -0.86 18.33 -17.11
C LEU A 190 -0.62 17.18 -18.08
N TYR A 191 -1.57 16.26 -18.18
CA TYR A 191 -1.45 15.01 -18.94
C TYR A 191 -2.69 14.73 -19.79
N PRO A 192 -2.95 15.53 -20.83
CA PRO A 192 -4.18 15.45 -21.63
C PRO A 192 -4.36 14.11 -22.38
N ASP A 193 -3.28 13.34 -22.53
CA ASP A 193 -3.32 12.02 -23.17
C ASP A 193 -3.65 10.88 -22.18
N LEU A 194 -3.77 11.15 -20.87
CA LEU A 194 -4.01 10.15 -19.82
C LEU A 194 -5.44 10.19 -19.27
N THR A 195 -6.42 10.66 -20.02
CA THR A 195 -7.82 10.80 -19.60
C THR A 195 -8.52 9.48 -19.26
N GLU A 196 -7.94 8.34 -19.65
CA GLU A 196 -8.42 7.00 -19.27
C GLU A 196 -7.94 6.54 -17.88
N ASN A 197 -7.09 7.32 -17.23
CA ASN A 197 -6.59 6.98 -15.89
C ASN A 197 -7.73 6.91 -14.87
N GLY A 198 -7.62 5.95 -13.95
CA GLY A 198 -8.43 5.91 -12.74
C GLY A 198 -7.84 6.82 -11.67
N ALA A 199 -8.69 7.30 -10.75
CA ALA A 199 -8.28 8.24 -9.72
C ALA A 199 -7.12 7.71 -8.84
N TYR A 200 -7.02 6.40 -8.60
CA TYR A 200 -5.90 5.86 -7.80
C TYR A 200 -4.53 6.05 -8.44
N SER A 201 -4.43 6.04 -9.77
CA SER A 201 -3.19 6.39 -10.45
C SER A 201 -2.83 7.87 -10.22
N GLU A 202 -3.80 8.76 -10.41
CA GLU A 202 -3.63 10.20 -10.30
C GLU A 202 -3.36 10.63 -8.85
N TRP A 203 -4.07 10.05 -7.89
CA TRP A 203 -3.86 10.32 -6.47
C TRP A 203 -2.51 9.80 -5.98
N ALA A 204 -2.08 8.61 -6.40
CA ALA A 204 -0.74 8.11 -6.09
C ALA A 204 0.35 9.01 -6.72
N TRP A 205 0.10 9.55 -7.91
CA TRP A 205 0.98 10.54 -8.53
C TRP A 205 1.06 11.82 -7.68
N GLY A 206 -0.06 12.42 -7.32
CA GLY A 206 -0.11 13.65 -6.52
C GLY A 206 0.53 13.50 -5.14
N PHE A 207 0.29 12.36 -4.48
CA PHE A 207 0.96 12.01 -3.22
C PHE A 207 2.49 12.04 -3.36
N SER A 208 3.01 11.43 -4.42
CA SER A 208 4.45 11.42 -4.69
C SER A 208 5.01 12.82 -4.91
N ARG A 209 4.23 13.75 -5.47
CA ARG A 209 4.66 15.16 -5.66
C ARG A 209 4.83 15.89 -4.33
N LEU A 210 4.05 15.57 -3.30
CA LEU A 210 4.31 16.10 -1.95
C LEU A 210 5.65 15.59 -1.40
N LEU A 211 5.98 14.31 -1.61
CA LEU A 211 7.27 13.76 -1.21
C LEU A 211 8.43 14.39 -1.98
N ASP A 212 8.24 14.70 -3.26
CA ASP A 212 9.25 15.45 -4.05
C ASP A 212 9.51 16.83 -3.45
N GLY A 213 8.44 17.54 -3.06
CA GLY A 213 8.56 18.85 -2.40
C GLY A 213 9.32 18.76 -1.08
N LEU A 214 8.99 17.80 -0.22
CA LEU A 214 9.70 17.55 1.03
C LEU A 214 11.17 17.22 0.78
N GLN A 215 11.45 16.37 -0.19
CA GLN A 215 12.81 15.94 -0.55
C GLN A 215 13.62 17.09 -1.11
N LYS A 216 13.04 17.94 -1.97
CA LYS A 216 13.70 19.09 -2.59
C LYS A 216 14.09 20.14 -1.57
N LEU A 217 13.22 20.41 -0.59
CA LEU A 217 13.49 21.39 0.49
C LEU A 217 14.46 20.85 1.54
N GLY A 218 14.46 19.54 1.77
CA GLY A 218 15.30 18.89 2.77
C GLY A 218 14.85 19.09 4.23
N PRO A 219 15.46 18.33 5.16
CA PRO A 219 15.06 18.31 6.56
C PRO A 219 15.33 19.59 7.33
N GLU A 220 16.30 20.39 6.91
CA GLU A 220 16.62 21.67 7.55
C GLU A 220 15.47 22.68 7.40
N VAL A 221 14.75 22.62 6.28
CA VAL A 221 13.62 23.50 5.99
C VAL A 221 12.30 22.88 6.47
N THR A 222 12.07 21.61 6.13
CA THR A 222 10.79 20.92 6.40
C THR A 222 10.72 20.32 7.80
N LYS A 223 11.83 20.16 8.50
CA LYS A 223 11.95 19.43 9.77
C LYS A 223 11.48 17.97 9.71
N ILE A 224 11.41 17.37 8.51
CA ILE A 224 10.92 16.02 8.28
C ILE A 224 12.07 15.09 7.87
N ASP A 225 12.08 13.88 8.45
CA ASP A 225 12.99 12.81 8.06
C ASP A 225 12.39 11.97 6.93
N MET A 226 12.92 12.13 5.73
CA MET A 226 12.48 11.41 4.53
C MET A 226 12.63 9.87 4.61
N LYS A 227 13.38 9.35 5.58
CA LYS A 227 13.50 7.90 5.81
C LYS A 227 12.40 7.35 6.71
N ARG A 228 11.59 8.21 7.31
CA ARG A 228 10.55 7.87 8.29
C ARG A 228 9.18 8.41 7.89
N ILE A 229 8.80 8.18 6.62
CA ILE A 229 7.50 8.58 6.07
C ILE A 229 6.53 7.41 6.19
N GLY A 230 5.36 7.66 6.76
CA GLY A 230 4.22 6.75 6.75
C GLY A 230 3.04 7.31 5.97
N VAL A 231 2.17 6.44 5.48
CA VAL A 231 0.88 6.79 4.88
C VAL A 231 -0.23 5.96 5.51
N THR A 232 -1.39 6.59 5.73
CA THR A 232 -2.59 5.91 6.25
C THR A 232 -3.86 6.49 5.65
N GLY A 233 -4.94 5.73 5.71
CA GLY A 233 -6.28 6.11 5.30
C GLY A 233 -7.26 4.98 5.57
N CYS A 234 -8.55 5.26 5.46
CA CYS A 234 -9.61 4.28 5.68
C CYS A 234 -10.58 4.22 4.51
N SER A 235 -11.13 3.02 4.24
CA SER A 235 -12.12 2.80 3.18
C SER A 235 -11.52 3.13 1.80
N TYR A 236 -12.16 3.99 1.00
CA TYR A 236 -11.55 4.44 -0.27
C TYR A 236 -10.19 5.12 -0.06
N ALA A 237 -10.02 5.84 1.05
CA ALA A 237 -8.73 6.42 1.43
C ALA A 237 -7.74 5.35 1.96
N GLY A 238 -8.24 4.22 2.46
CA GLY A 238 -7.43 3.03 2.77
C GLY A 238 -6.86 2.37 1.52
N LYS A 239 -7.69 2.24 0.47
CA LYS A 239 -7.24 1.84 -0.86
C LYS A 239 -6.18 2.83 -1.39
N MET A 240 -6.46 4.14 -1.31
CA MET A 240 -5.53 5.21 -1.72
C MET A 240 -4.20 5.11 -0.97
N ALA A 241 -4.22 4.91 0.35
CA ALA A 241 -3.00 4.74 1.14
C ALA A 241 -2.19 3.52 0.68
N LEU A 242 -2.87 2.40 0.35
CA LEU A 242 -2.22 1.22 -0.20
C LEU A 242 -1.56 1.51 -1.56
N PHE A 243 -2.27 2.17 -2.49
CA PHE A 243 -1.68 2.57 -3.78
C PHE A 243 -0.52 3.55 -3.60
N CYS A 244 -0.66 4.57 -2.72
CA CYS A 244 0.45 5.50 -2.41
C CYS A 244 1.68 4.74 -1.89
N GLY A 245 1.49 3.85 -0.92
CA GLY A 245 2.55 3.02 -0.38
C GLY A 245 3.15 2.04 -1.39
N ALA A 246 2.33 1.43 -2.25
CA ALA A 246 2.78 0.49 -3.27
C ALA A 246 3.63 1.17 -4.37
N PHE A 247 3.23 2.37 -4.79
CA PHE A 247 3.81 3.09 -5.94
C PHE A 247 4.81 4.19 -5.57
N ASP A 248 5.14 4.38 -4.29
CA ASP A 248 6.23 5.26 -3.87
C ASP A 248 7.14 4.57 -2.85
N GLU A 249 8.35 4.27 -3.26
CA GLU A 249 9.30 3.49 -2.46
C GLU A 249 9.97 4.30 -1.34
N ARG A 250 9.69 5.60 -1.24
CA ARG A 250 10.10 6.47 -0.13
C ARG A 250 9.20 6.32 1.10
N VAL A 251 8.04 5.66 0.97
CA VAL A 251 7.15 5.36 2.10
C VAL A 251 7.70 4.18 2.88
N ALA A 252 8.09 4.40 4.13
CA ALA A 252 8.62 3.38 5.03
C ALA A 252 7.53 2.49 5.63
N LEU A 253 6.36 3.06 5.91
CA LEU A 253 5.23 2.38 6.55
C LEU A 253 3.90 2.75 5.87
N THR A 254 3.15 1.75 5.46
CA THR A 254 1.77 1.89 5.02
C THR A 254 0.83 1.26 6.05
N ILE A 255 -0.18 2.01 6.51
CA ILE A 255 -1.26 1.47 7.34
C ILE A 255 -2.56 1.68 6.57
N ALA A 256 -3.07 0.64 5.93
CA ALA A 256 -4.31 0.69 5.16
C ALA A 256 -5.46 0.13 6.03
N GLN A 257 -6.34 1.02 6.48
CA GLN A 257 -7.50 0.67 7.27
C GLN A 257 -8.69 0.39 6.36
N GLU A 258 -9.29 -0.78 6.52
CA GLU A 258 -10.50 -1.20 5.83
C GLU A 258 -10.45 -0.96 4.30
N PRO A 259 -9.36 -1.37 3.60
CA PRO A 259 -9.17 -1.03 2.18
C PRO A 259 -10.09 -1.84 1.25
N GLY A 260 -10.60 -2.98 1.67
CA GLY A 260 -11.62 -3.77 0.98
C GLY A 260 -11.33 -4.16 -0.47
N GLY A 261 -12.39 -4.40 -1.23
CA GLY A 261 -12.35 -4.65 -2.67
C GLY A 261 -11.77 -3.47 -3.44
N GLY A 262 -10.96 -3.72 -4.48
CA GLY A 262 -10.21 -2.66 -5.13
C GLY A 262 -9.06 -2.08 -4.31
N GLY A 263 -8.83 -2.62 -3.12
CA GLY A 263 -7.71 -2.34 -2.24
C GLY A 263 -6.93 -3.62 -1.93
N ALA A 264 -7.04 -4.13 -0.69
CA ALA A 264 -6.29 -5.32 -0.28
C ALA A 264 -7.02 -6.65 -0.53
N ALA A 265 -8.33 -6.63 -0.81
CA ALA A 265 -9.08 -7.84 -1.13
C ALA A 265 -8.86 -8.26 -2.59
N ALA A 266 -8.56 -9.53 -2.83
CA ALA A 266 -8.32 -10.06 -4.16
C ALA A 266 -9.60 -10.14 -5.00
N TRP A 267 -9.56 -9.71 -6.26
CA TRP A 267 -10.72 -9.70 -7.15
C TRP A 267 -11.32 -11.09 -7.36
N ARG A 268 -10.47 -12.10 -7.60
CA ARG A 268 -10.91 -13.50 -7.78
C ARG A 268 -11.62 -14.06 -6.57
N VAL A 269 -11.09 -13.78 -5.37
CA VAL A 269 -11.69 -14.26 -4.12
C VAL A 269 -12.98 -13.51 -3.82
N SER A 270 -13.01 -12.17 -3.96
CA SER A 270 -14.20 -11.36 -3.73
C SER A 270 -15.38 -11.78 -4.60
N ARG A 271 -15.13 -12.20 -5.85
CA ARG A 271 -16.18 -12.73 -6.74
C ARG A 271 -16.92 -13.93 -6.16
N THR A 272 -16.26 -14.76 -5.35
CA THR A 272 -16.88 -15.96 -4.75
C THR A 272 -17.65 -15.67 -3.46
N LEU A 273 -17.52 -14.45 -2.93
CA LEU A 273 -18.25 -14.01 -1.75
C LEU A 273 -19.56 -13.31 -2.15
N GLY A 274 -20.52 -13.28 -1.31
CA GLY A 274 -21.88 -12.79 -1.60
C GLY A 274 -21.95 -11.33 -2.05
N ASN A 275 -22.56 -10.44 -1.24
CA ASN A 275 -22.77 -9.05 -1.59
C ASN A 275 -21.62 -8.16 -1.12
N VAL A 276 -20.44 -8.36 -1.67
CA VAL A 276 -19.24 -7.59 -1.36
C VAL A 276 -18.77 -6.77 -2.55
N GLU A 277 -17.90 -5.79 -2.31
CA GLU A 277 -17.19 -5.07 -3.36
C GLU A 277 -16.28 -6.05 -4.12
N ASN A 278 -16.51 -6.14 -5.41
CA ASN A 278 -15.74 -6.95 -6.34
C ASN A 278 -15.59 -6.20 -7.67
N LEU A 279 -14.91 -6.81 -8.65
CA LEU A 279 -14.62 -6.16 -9.92
C LEU A 279 -15.90 -5.69 -10.66
N ASP A 280 -17.05 -6.36 -10.50
CA ASP A 280 -18.30 -5.97 -11.15
C ASP A 280 -19.07 -4.88 -10.40
N LYS A 281 -18.77 -4.68 -9.11
CA LYS A 281 -19.49 -3.83 -8.17
C LYS A 281 -18.58 -2.84 -7.46
N THR A 282 -17.63 -2.23 -8.16
CA THR A 282 -16.76 -1.17 -7.63
C THR A 282 -17.03 0.16 -8.31
N ASP A 283 -16.38 1.23 -7.85
CA ASP A 283 -16.47 2.55 -8.46
C ASP A 283 -15.43 2.70 -9.58
N TYR A 284 -15.91 2.71 -10.83
CA TYR A 284 -15.04 2.79 -12.01
C TYR A 284 -14.44 4.18 -12.27
N ASN A 285 -14.71 5.17 -11.45
CA ASN A 285 -13.91 6.40 -11.47
C ASN A 285 -12.55 6.20 -10.78
N TRP A 286 -12.42 5.19 -9.92
CA TRP A 286 -11.15 4.84 -9.29
C TRP A 286 -10.19 4.08 -10.21
N PHE A 287 -10.74 3.38 -11.21
CA PHE A 287 -10.03 2.49 -12.13
C PHE A 287 -10.25 2.92 -13.57
N LYS A 288 -9.54 2.33 -14.51
CA LYS A 288 -9.86 2.48 -15.94
C LYS A 288 -11.24 1.89 -16.24
N HIS A 289 -12.03 2.56 -17.05
CA HIS A 289 -13.34 2.01 -17.47
C HIS A 289 -13.18 0.67 -18.19
N SER A 290 -12.13 0.51 -18.99
CA SER A 290 -11.81 -0.73 -19.69
C SER A 290 -11.54 -1.93 -18.78
N LEU A 291 -11.29 -1.73 -17.48
CA LEU A 291 -11.12 -2.83 -16.54
C LEU A 291 -12.36 -3.72 -16.48
N LYS A 292 -13.56 -3.11 -16.36
CA LYS A 292 -14.82 -3.88 -16.33
C LYS A 292 -15.09 -4.61 -17.64
N GLU A 293 -14.90 -3.92 -18.75
CA GLU A 293 -15.16 -4.49 -20.08
C GLU A 293 -14.28 -5.69 -20.37
N ASN A 294 -13.02 -5.60 -19.94
CA ASN A 294 -11.99 -6.60 -20.21
C ASN A 294 -11.99 -7.75 -19.21
N PHE A 295 -12.30 -7.49 -17.93
CA PHE A 295 -12.09 -8.44 -16.83
C PHE A 295 -13.30 -8.60 -15.90
N GLY A 296 -14.45 -8.03 -16.23
CA GLY A 296 -15.71 -8.25 -15.50
C GLY A 296 -16.17 -9.68 -15.55
N GLU A 297 -17.00 -10.07 -14.58
CA GLU A 297 -17.59 -11.41 -14.45
C GLU A 297 -16.51 -12.51 -14.35
N GLU A 298 -16.65 -13.57 -15.14
CA GLU A 298 -15.70 -14.69 -15.15
C GLU A 298 -14.34 -14.32 -15.77
N LYS A 299 -14.27 -13.23 -16.54
CA LYS A 299 -13.02 -12.77 -17.15
C LYS A 299 -11.99 -12.28 -16.13
N VAL A 300 -12.36 -12.10 -14.85
CA VAL A 300 -11.40 -11.79 -13.78
C VAL A 300 -10.28 -12.83 -13.71
N ASP A 301 -10.57 -14.07 -14.11
CA ASP A 301 -9.58 -15.14 -14.17
C ASP A 301 -8.51 -14.93 -15.25
N ASN A 302 -8.72 -13.97 -16.16
CA ASN A 302 -7.73 -13.58 -17.17
C ASN A 302 -6.80 -12.44 -16.72
N LEU A 303 -7.03 -11.79 -15.57
CA LEU A 303 -6.09 -10.81 -15.05
C LEU A 303 -4.72 -11.46 -14.82
N PRO A 304 -3.60 -10.88 -15.31
CA PRO A 304 -2.27 -11.46 -15.13
C PRO A 304 -1.72 -11.28 -13.70
N TYR A 305 -2.43 -10.57 -12.85
CA TYR A 305 -2.15 -10.32 -11.43
C TYR A 305 -3.46 -10.40 -10.62
N ASP A 306 -3.35 -10.23 -9.30
CA ASP A 306 -4.48 -9.92 -8.43
C ASP A 306 -3.99 -9.07 -7.24
N HIS A 307 -4.89 -8.59 -6.37
CA HIS A 307 -4.56 -7.59 -5.36
C HIS A 307 -3.64 -8.08 -4.23
N HIS A 308 -3.42 -9.38 -4.06
CA HIS A 308 -2.30 -9.86 -3.23
C HIS A 308 -0.95 -9.40 -3.79
N GLU A 309 -0.82 -9.20 -5.11
CA GLU A 309 0.38 -8.64 -5.73
C GLU A 309 0.44 -7.12 -5.58
N LEU A 310 -0.69 -6.38 -5.59
CA LEU A 310 -0.73 -4.97 -5.19
C LEU A 310 -0.24 -4.80 -3.75
N VAL A 311 -0.72 -5.63 -2.82
CA VAL A 311 -0.23 -5.68 -1.42
C VAL A 311 1.28 -5.94 -1.40
N ALA A 312 1.75 -6.93 -2.17
CA ALA A 312 3.16 -7.30 -2.26
C ALA A 312 4.06 -6.21 -2.87
N LEU A 313 3.53 -5.26 -3.64
CA LEU A 313 4.32 -4.10 -4.11
C LEU A 313 4.89 -3.27 -2.96
N CYS A 314 4.30 -3.31 -1.78
CA CYS A 314 4.88 -2.65 -0.60
C CYS A 314 6.19 -3.31 -0.14
N CYS A 315 6.43 -4.60 -0.40
CA CYS A 315 7.66 -5.29 -0.03
C CYS A 315 8.88 -4.67 -0.76
N PRO A 316 9.96 -4.33 -0.03
CA PRO A 316 10.36 -4.77 1.31
C PRO A 316 9.95 -3.83 2.46
N ARG A 317 9.15 -2.84 2.20
CA ARG A 317 8.74 -1.81 3.16
C ARG A 317 7.66 -2.35 4.10
N ALA A 318 7.37 -1.62 5.17
CA ALA A 318 6.40 -2.07 6.16
C ALA A 318 4.95 -1.81 5.72
N LEU A 319 4.07 -2.78 5.98
CA LEU A 319 2.65 -2.70 5.70
C LEU A 319 1.84 -3.33 6.82
N LEU A 320 0.84 -2.61 7.32
CA LEU A 320 -0.19 -3.11 8.23
C LEU A 320 -1.56 -2.95 7.56
N LEU A 321 -2.30 -4.05 7.41
CA LEU A 321 -3.68 -4.06 6.96
C LEU A 321 -4.60 -4.18 8.17
N LEU A 322 -5.60 -3.30 8.28
CA LEU A 322 -6.62 -3.35 9.31
C LEU A 322 -7.98 -3.63 8.65
N GLY A 323 -8.74 -4.57 9.18
CA GLY A 323 -10.04 -4.98 8.65
C GLY A 323 -11.15 -4.92 9.70
N ASN A 324 -12.39 -4.90 9.20
CA ASN A 324 -13.62 -4.86 9.98
C ASN A 324 -14.68 -5.78 9.35
N PRO A 325 -14.81 -7.04 9.80
CA PRO A 325 -15.74 -7.99 9.21
C PRO A 325 -17.22 -7.63 9.42
N ASP A 326 -17.54 -6.70 10.31
CA ASP A 326 -18.92 -6.20 10.48
C ASP A 326 -19.37 -5.32 9.32
N TYR A 327 -18.44 -4.85 8.50
CA TYR A 327 -18.74 -4.11 7.28
C TYR A 327 -18.52 -5.00 6.04
N GLU A 328 -19.47 -5.92 5.82
CA GLU A 328 -19.41 -7.01 4.83
C GLU A 328 -18.97 -6.53 3.42
N TRP A 329 -19.41 -5.33 3.01
CA TRP A 329 -19.09 -4.77 1.70
C TRP A 329 -17.59 -4.76 1.38
N LEU A 330 -16.72 -4.63 2.40
CA LEU A 330 -15.27 -4.56 2.22
C LEU A 330 -14.59 -5.91 1.95
N ALA A 331 -15.33 -7.03 1.98
CA ALA A 331 -14.81 -8.35 1.63
C ALA A 331 -13.58 -8.79 2.46
N ASP A 332 -13.60 -8.60 3.78
CA ASP A 332 -12.50 -8.99 4.66
C ASP A 332 -12.06 -10.45 4.56
N PRO A 333 -12.95 -11.43 4.28
CA PRO A 333 -12.51 -12.79 3.95
C PRO A 333 -11.57 -12.86 2.75
N SER A 334 -11.83 -12.05 1.72
CA SER A 334 -10.95 -11.93 0.55
C SER A 334 -9.65 -11.24 0.90
N MET A 335 -9.68 -10.19 1.73
CA MET A 335 -8.47 -9.54 2.24
C MET A 335 -7.62 -10.53 3.06
N TYR A 336 -8.22 -11.39 3.88
CA TYR A 336 -7.52 -12.43 4.62
C TYR A 336 -6.75 -13.39 3.69
N VAL A 337 -7.38 -13.87 2.63
CA VAL A 337 -6.73 -14.73 1.63
C VAL A 337 -5.61 -14.00 0.92
N SER A 338 -5.87 -12.78 0.45
CA SER A 338 -4.92 -11.90 -0.24
C SER A 338 -3.71 -11.59 0.63
N ALA A 339 -3.91 -11.23 1.90
CA ALA A 339 -2.85 -10.93 2.85
C ALA A 339 -1.94 -12.15 3.10
N ASN A 340 -2.51 -13.35 3.24
CA ASN A 340 -1.72 -14.57 3.41
C ASN A 340 -0.92 -14.94 2.15
N ALA A 341 -1.46 -14.68 0.96
CA ALA A 341 -0.73 -14.87 -0.29
C ALA A 341 0.42 -13.83 -0.42
N ALA A 342 0.15 -12.56 -0.14
CA ALA A 342 1.16 -11.51 -0.18
C ALA A 342 2.27 -11.73 0.84
N LEU A 343 1.95 -12.22 2.05
CA LEU A 343 2.90 -12.53 3.11
C LEU A 343 4.06 -13.42 2.62
N LYS A 344 3.78 -14.35 1.68
CA LYS A 344 4.80 -15.23 1.11
C LYS A 344 5.97 -14.48 0.51
N VAL A 345 5.76 -13.23 0.08
CA VAL A 345 6.83 -12.40 -0.48
C VAL A 345 7.79 -11.93 0.64
N TRP A 346 7.26 -11.47 1.77
CA TRP A 346 8.12 -11.09 2.91
C TRP A 346 8.80 -12.31 3.55
N GLU A 347 8.07 -13.44 3.70
CA GLU A 347 8.63 -14.70 4.22
C GLU A 347 9.78 -15.21 3.36
N LYS A 348 9.66 -15.16 2.02
CA LYS A 348 10.71 -15.59 1.09
C LYS A 348 12.06 -14.89 1.33
N PHE A 349 12.02 -13.67 1.84
CA PHE A 349 13.21 -12.86 2.06
C PHE A 349 13.60 -12.71 3.54
N GLY A 350 12.90 -13.39 4.46
CA GLY A 350 13.17 -13.36 5.90
C GLY A 350 12.94 -12.00 6.54
N ILE A 351 11.90 -11.30 6.10
CA ILE A 351 11.47 -9.97 6.58
C ILE A 351 9.98 -9.92 6.88
N GLU A 352 9.39 -11.04 7.25
CA GLU A 352 7.97 -11.22 7.56
C GLU A 352 7.47 -10.34 8.70
N ASP A 353 8.37 -9.81 9.50
CA ASP A 353 8.11 -8.83 10.56
C ASP A 353 7.76 -7.43 10.03
N ARG A 354 7.94 -7.19 8.71
CA ARG A 354 7.55 -5.95 8.05
C ARG A 354 6.13 -5.97 7.48
N PHE A 355 5.41 -7.07 7.59
CA PHE A 355 4.03 -7.17 7.14
C PHE A 355 3.13 -7.67 8.27
N GLY A 356 1.94 -7.08 8.41
CA GLY A 356 0.94 -7.50 9.38
C GLY A 356 -0.49 -7.30 8.87
N TYR A 357 -1.41 -8.07 9.44
CA TYR A 357 -2.84 -7.81 9.29
C TYR A 357 -3.56 -8.05 10.61
N SER A 358 -4.60 -7.23 10.88
CA SER A 358 -5.48 -7.34 12.05
C SER A 358 -6.92 -7.10 11.59
N ILE A 359 -7.72 -8.15 11.57
CA ILE A 359 -9.13 -8.16 11.19
C ILE A 359 -9.95 -8.40 12.44
N VAL A 360 -10.60 -7.34 12.95
CA VAL A 360 -11.30 -7.34 14.24
C VAL A 360 -12.70 -6.79 14.06
N ALA A 361 -13.68 -7.46 14.66
CA ALA A 361 -15.08 -7.08 14.68
C ALA A 361 -15.43 -6.13 15.85
N GLN A 362 -16.69 -5.73 15.93
CA GLN A 362 -17.32 -4.96 17.01
C GLN A 362 -16.87 -3.49 17.06
N HIS A 363 -16.69 -2.88 15.88
CA HIS A 363 -16.47 -1.44 15.79
C HIS A 363 -17.14 -0.85 14.54
N GLY A 364 -17.39 0.46 14.55
CA GLY A 364 -17.92 1.17 13.39
C GLY A 364 -16.90 1.27 12.25
N HIS A 365 -17.40 1.46 11.02
CA HIS A 365 -16.57 1.67 9.84
C HIS A 365 -15.63 2.87 10.03
N CYS A 366 -14.36 2.69 9.71
CA CYS A 366 -13.29 3.68 9.89
C CYS A 366 -13.04 4.09 11.35
N GLN A 367 -13.45 3.30 12.31
CA GLN A 367 -13.09 3.48 13.71
C GLN A 367 -12.02 2.47 14.09
N LEU A 368 -10.91 2.95 14.64
CA LEU A 368 -9.91 2.06 15.20
C LEU A 368 -10.35 1.66 16.61
N PRO A 369 -10.70 0.39 16.87
CA PRO A 369 -11.05 -0.04 18.22
C PRO A 369 -9.80 -0.11 19.11
N PRO A 370 -9.93 0.09 20.44
CA PRO A 370 -8.78 -0.01 21.35
C PRO A 370 -8.02 -1.34 21.28
N SER A 371 -8.69 -2.41 20.88
CA SER A 371 -8.07 -3.73 20.66
C SER A 371 -7.03 -3.76 19.54
N GLN A 372 -7.10 -2.85 18.58
CA GLN A 372 -6.12 -2.73 17.48
C GLN A 372 -5.02 -1.67 17.74
N TYR A 373 -5.07 -0.94 18.88
CA TYR A 373 -4.03 0.04 19.20
C TYR A 373 -2.64 -0.60 19.32
N PRO A 374 -2.48 -1.76 20.02
CA PRO A 374 -1.16 -2.37 20.16
C PRO A 374 -0.47 -2.69 18.84
N GLU A 375 -1.22 -3.13 17.82
CA GLU A 375 -0.67 -3.46 16.50
C GLU A 375 -0.21 -2.20 15.77
N VAL A 376 -1.04 -1.15 15.77
CA VAL A 376 -0.69 0.14 15.16
C VAL A 376 0.52 0.75 15.86
N GLU A 377 0.52 0.76 17.20
CA GLU A 377 1.62 1.25 18.03
C GLU A 377 2.93 0.53 17.74
N ALA A 378 2.89 -0.82 17.65
CA ALA A 378 4.07 -1.62 17.35
C ALA A 378 4.67 -1.27 15.98
N PHE A 379 3.84 -1.08 14.95
CA PHE A 379 4.30 -0.70 13.63
C PHE A 379 4.86 0.72 13.59
N LEU A 380 4.21 1.69 14.25
CA LEU A 380 4.74 3.06 14.39
C LEU A 380 6.08 3.05 15.11
N ASP A 381 6.16 2.36 16.24
CA ASP A 381 7.35 2.27 17.08
C ASP A 381 8.53 1.64 16.33
N LYS A 382 8.29 0.54 15.61
CA LYS A 382 9.35 -0.15 14.88
C LYS A 382 9.80 0.60 13.63
N PHE A 383 8.88 1.00 12.78
CA PHE A 383 9.22 1.43 11.41
C PHE A 383 9.35 2.95 11.25
N LEU A 384 8.77 3.74 12.15
CA LEU A 384 8.97 5.20 12.16
C LEU A 384 9.89 5.66 13.29
N LEU A 385 9.95 4.94 14.42
CA LEU A 385 10.80 5.34 15.55
C LEU A 385 12.05 4.48 15.70
N GLY A 386 12.15 3.35 14.98
CA GLY A 386 13.32 2.48 15.01
C GLY A 386 13.47 1.64 16.28
N LYS A 387 12.38 1.44 17.06
CA LYS A 387 12.39 0.60 18.26
C LYS A 387 12.50 -0.87 17.85
N THR A 388 13.46 -1.57 18.37
CA THR A 388 13.79 -2.95 17.98
C THR A 388 13.00 -4.02 18.73
N ASP A 389 12.40 -3.66 19.85
CA ASP A 389 11.64 -4.53 20.75
C ASP A 389 10.14 -4.64 20.41
N ALA A 390 9.64 -3.81 19.49
CA ALA A 390 8.25 -3.84 19.06
C ALA A 390 7.93 -5.13 18.27
N ASN A 391 6.91 -5.88 18.72
CA ASN A 391 6.45 -7.08 18.03
C ASN A 391 5.48 -6.73 16.92
N THR A 392 5.91 -6.92 15.68
CA THR A 392 5.14 -6.65 14.45
C THR A 392 4.74 -7.92 13.70
N LEU A 393 4.92 -9.11 14.29
CA LEU A 393 4.40 -10.37 13.74
C LEU A 393 2.89 -10.49 14.00
N VAL A 394 2.13 -9.58 13.42
CA VAL A 394 0.67 -9.44 13.60
C VAL A 394 -0.06 -10.28 12.55
N ARG A 395 -0.85 -11.26 12.98
CA ARG A 395 -1.63 -12.19 12.14
C ARG A 395 -2.98 -12.44 12.83
N ILE A 396 -3.82 -11.40 12.91
CA ILE A 396 -5.09 -11.45 13.64
C ILE A 396 -6.24 -11.50 12.65
N ALA A 397 -7.11 -12.50 12.82
CA ALA A 397 -8.35 -12.66 12.08
C ALA A 397 -9.38 -13.37 12.97
N PRO A 398 -10.69 -13.34 12.63
CA PRO A 398 -11.69 -14.14 13.30
C PRO A 398 -11.30 -15.61 13.33
N ALA A 399 -11.58 -16.28 14.48
CA ALA A 399 -11.10 -17.65 14.75
C ALA A 399 -11.59 -18.70 13.74
N ASP A 400 -12.70 -18.43 13.07
CA ASP A 400 -13.29 -19.31 12.06
C ASP A 400 -12.72 -19.09 10.63
N TYR A 401 -11.99 -17.98 10.38
CA TYR A 401 -11.46 -17.66 9.05
C TYR A 401 -10.55 -18.74 8.47
N PRO A 402 -9.58 -19.33 9.21
CA PRO A 402 -8.71 -20.36 8.65
C PRO A 402 -9.46 -21.62 8.16
N GLN A 403 -10.63 -21.88 8.73
CA GLN A 403 -11.46 -23.04 8.35
C GLN A 403 -12.44 -22.70 7.23
N ARG A 404 -13.05 -21.50 7.27
CA ARG A 404 -14.06 -21.07 6.30
C ARG A 404 -13.44 -20.55 5.01
N TYR A 405 -12.25 -19.95 5.09
CA TYR A 405 -11.57 -19.30 3.99
C TYR A 405 -10.16 -19.87 3.84
N ASP A 406 -10.10 -21.19 3.56
CA ASP A 406 -8.83 -21.88 3.35
C ASP A 406 -8.05 -21.20 2.22
N VAL A 407 -6.84 -20.76 2.54
CA VAL A 407 -5.97 -20.05 1.61
C VAL A 407 -5.25 -20.96 0.62
N ARG A 408 -5.13 -22.26 0.93
CA ARG A 408 -4.36 -23.23 0.15
C ARG A 408 -4.88 -23.44 -1.26
N PRO A 409 -6.20 -23.55 -1.51
CA PRO A 409 -6.72 -23.68 -2.88
C PRO A 409 -6.40 -22.48 -3.76
N TRP A 410 -6.23 -21.30 -3.17
CA TRP A 410 -5.93 -20.06 -3.88
C TRP A 410 -4.45 -19.91 -4.25
N MET A 411 -3.56 -20.58 -3.54
CA MET A 411 -2.11 -20.53 -3.70
C MET A 411 -1.58 -21.88 -4.22
N ALA A 412 -1.94 -22.24 -5.45
CA ALA A 412 -1.50 -23.50 -6.08
C ALA A 412 0.00 -23.49 -6.47
N TRP A 413 0.78 -22.56 -5.94
CA TRP A 413 2.20 -22.31 -6.19
C TRP A 413 3.04 -22.28 -4.90
#